data_8ffbc837ce4a9ea1a621266f0d2d3095
#
_entry.id   8ffbc837ce4a9ea1a621266f0d2d3095
#
_cell.length_a   1.000
_cell.length_b   1.000
_cell.length_c   1.000
_cell.angle_alpha   90.00
_cell.angle_beta   90.00
_cell.angle_gamma   90.00
#
_symmetry.space_group_name_H-M   'P 1'
#
loop_
_entity.id
_entity.type
_entity.pdbx_description
1 polymer ?
#
loop_
_entity_poly.entity_id
_entity_poly.type
_entity_poly.pdbx_seq_one_letter_code
_entity_poly.pdbx_strand_id
1 'polypeptide(L)'
;MLHRRLAQTLALVLVVAGSAPAWAQPVAYTHALPASSVTFSATQMGVPMKGRFKTVSAQIDFMPGDLAGSHVAVAVQAASIDAGSAQTNALLTGADWLAAQADPQARFVSSRFAPDGPGRYWLSGTFSAKGHSQPLRVLVSTHPDGKNLVMDAHFDLDRTAFGLGTGSWADTSVVAAAIPVQVHLVVSSR
;
A
#
# COMPACT_ATOMS: atom_id res chain seq x y z
N MET A 1 16.75 90.99 -11.01
CA MET A 1 16.67 90.09 -9.83
C MET A 1 15.74 88.96 -10.22
N LEU A 2 16.33 87.78 -10.44
CA LEU A 2 15.67 86.65 -11.11
C LEU A 2 15.34 85.58 -10.03
N HIS A 3 14.06 85.35 -9.77
CA HIS A 3 13.62 84.30 -8.84
C HIS A 3 13.33 83.04 -9.66
N ARG A 4 14.23 82.06 -9.61
CA ARG A 4 14.04 80.67 -10.10
C ARG A 4 13.21 79.89 -9.08
N ARG A 5 11.99 79.49 -9.46
CA ARG A 5 11.17 78.53 -8.70
C ARG A 5 11.58 77.14 -9.18
N LEU A 6 12.15 76.31 -8.33
CA LEU A 6 12.31 74.86 -8.54
C LEU A 6 10.98 74.15 -8.30
N ALA A 7 10.46 73.54 -9.32
CA ALA A 7 9.35 72.59 -9.17
C ALA A 7 9.93 71.20 -8.82
N GLN A 8 9.63 70.69 -7.65
CA GLN A 8 9.92 69.31 -7.24
C GLN A 8 8.77 68.44 -7.74
N THR A 9 9.02 67.60 -8.71
CA THR A 9 8.12 66.52 -9.13
C THR A 9 8.29 65.29 -8.21
N LEU A 10 7.26 65.07 -7.41
CA LEU A 10 7.19 63.86 -6.54
C LEU A 10 6.74 62.67 -7.40
N ALA A 11 7.68 61.76 -7.69
CA ALA A 11 7.34 60.49 -8.37
C ALA A 11 6.77 59.50 -7.36
N LEU A 12 5.50 59.20 -7.46
CA LEU A 12 4.82 58.17 -6.69
C LEU A 12 5.15 56.81 -7.28
N VAL A 13 6.03 56.03 -6.65
CA VAL A 13 6.33 54.65 -7.02
C VAL A 13 5.24 53.75 -6.45
N LEU A 14 4.35 53.28 -7.30
CA LEU A 14 3.31 52.29 -6.94
C LEU A 14 3.97 50.92 -6.85
N VAL A 15 4.26 50.42 -5.63
CA VAL A 15 4.72 49.03 -5.39
C VAL A 15 3.51 48.14 -5.52
N VAL A 16 3.33 47.47 -6.65
CA VAL A 16 2.36 46.38 -6.82
C VAL A 16 2.96 45.17 -6.11
N ALA A 17 2.48 44.89 -4.89
CA ALA A 17 2.75 43.65 -4.20
C ALA A 17 2.03 42.49 -4.93
N GLY A 18 2.71 41.84 -5.82
CA GLY A 18 2.26 40.61 -6.48
C GLY A 18 2.16 39.51 -5.43
N SER A 19 0.93 39.14 -5.04
CA SER A 19 0.69 37.92 -4.28
C SER A 19 1.13 36.71 -5.14
N ALA A 20 2.26 36.12 -4.81
CA ALA A 20 2.67 34.86 -5.40
C ALA A 20 1.59 33.79 -5.08
N PRO A 21 1.17 32.96 -6.05
CA PRO A 21 0.26 31.88 -5.76
C PRO A 21 0.92 30.95 -4.71
N ALA A 22 0.25 30.74 -3.60
CA ALA A 22 0.66 29.75 -2.63
C ALA A 22 0.54 28.38 -3.32
N TRP A 23 1.66 27.82 -3.75
CA TRP A 23 1.74 26.47 -4.26
C TRP A 23 1.32 25.55 -3.12
N ALA A 24 0.17 24.89 -3.27
CA ALA A 24 -0.25 23.88 -2.32
C ALA A 24 0.86 22.83 -2.22
N GLN A 25 1.44 22.66 -1.04
CA GLN A 25 2.47 21.65 -0.81
C GLN A 25 1.85 20.28 -1.11
N PRO A 26 2.53 19.39 -1.82
CA PRO A 26 2.03 18.05 -2.06
C PRO A 26 1.81 17.35 -0.71
N VAL A 27 0.59 16.85 -0.51
CA VAL A 27 0.24 16.10 0.72
C VAL A 27 0.95 14.75 0.65
N ALA A 28 1.79 14.47 1.65
CA ALA A 28 2.43 13.17 1.83
C ALA A 28 1.64 12.34 2.84
N TYR A 29 1.39 11.07 2.52
CA TYR A 29 0.73 10.09 3.38
C TYR A 29 1.76 9.09 3.87
N THR A 30 1.94 8.94 5.19
CA THR A 30 3.11 8.23 5.73
C THR A 30 2.80 7.19 6.81
N HIS A 31 1.63 7.20 7.42
CA HIS A 31 1.33 6.31 8.54
C HIS A 31 0.09 5.47 8.27
N ALA A 32 0.24 4.13 8.26
CA ALA A 32 -0.90 3.24 8.27
C ALA A 32 -1.57 3.24 9.64
N LEU A 33 -2.90 3.44 9.65
CA LEU A 33 -3.70 3.46 10.86
C LEU A 33 -4.16 2.03 11.25
N PRO A 34 -4.57 1.80 12.50
CA PRO A 34 -5.04 0.49 12.99
C PRO A 34 -6.25 -0.08 12.23
N ALA A 35 -7.00 0.75 11.50
CA ALA A 35 -8.08 0.31 10.61
C ALA A 35 -7.60 -0.45 9.38
N SER A 36 -6.28 -0.45 9.09
CA SER A 36 -5.69 -1.18 7.98
C SER A 36 -5.79 -2.69 8.17
N SER A 37 -6.06 -3.42 7.09
CA SER A 37 -6.25 -4.87 7.13
C SER A 37 -5.74 -5.56 5.88
N VAL A 38 -5.34 -6.83 6.04
CA VAL A 38 -5.04 -7.76 4.95
C VAL A 38 -5.87 -9.01 5.16
N THR A 39 -6.73 -9.32 4.19
CA THR A 39 -7.60 -10.49 4.19
C THR A 39 -7.32 -11.36 2.98
N PHE A 40 -7.67 -12.63 3.08
CA PHE A 40 -7.52 -13.58 1.98
C PHE A 40 -8.69 -14.55 1.94
N SER A 41 -8.86 -15.20 0.78
CA SER A 41 -9.80 -16.29 0.61
C SER A 41 -9.07 -17.46 -0.06
N ALA A 42 -9.25 -18.67 0.46
CA ALA A 42 -8.77 -19.90 -0.16
C ALA A 42 -9.95 -20.77 -0.51
N THR A 43 -9.87 -21.52 -1.61
CA THR A 43 -10.92 -22.50 -1.96
C THR A 43 -10.36 -23.89 -1.72
N GLN A 44 -10.98 -24.63 -0.81
CA GLN A 44 -10.66 -26.04 -0.53
C GLN A 44 -11.82 -26.92 -0.94
N MET A 45 -11.58 -27.85 -1.87
CA MET A 45 -12.62 -28.77 -2.42
C MET A 45 -13.90 -28.02 -2.83
N GLY A 46 -13.75 -26.86 -3.46
CA GLY A 46 -14.88 -26.02 -3.90
C GLY A 46 -15.48 -25.13 -2.80
N VAL A 47 -15.05 -25.26 -1.54
CA VAL A 47 -15.58 -24.47 -0.41
C VAL A 47 -14.65 -23.27 -0.15
N PRO A 48 -15.16 -22.01 -0.20
CA PRO A 48 -14.39 -20.85 0.13
C PRO A 48 -14.14 -20.74 1.64
N MET A 49 -12.87 -20.55 1.99
CA MET A 49 -12.42 -20.29 3.37
C MET A 49 -11.83 -18.88 3.41
N LYS A 50 -12.22 -18.09 4.38
CA LYS A 50 -11.75 -16.72 4.56
C LYS A 50 -10.82 -16.63 5.78
N GLY A 51 -9.82 -15.77 5.67
CA GLY A 51 -8.94 -15.45 6.78
C GLY A 51 -8.39 -14.03 6.68
N ARG A 52 -7.67 -13.65 7.72
CA ARG A 52 -6.99 -12.34 7.82
C ARG A 52 -5.70 -12.48 8.59
N PHE A 53 -4.85 -11.47 8.46
CA PHE A 53 -3.72 -11.28 9.35
C PHE A 53 -4.05 -10.20 10.38
N LYS A 54 -3.87 -10.50 11.67
CA LYS A 54 -4.16 -9.57 12.78
C LYS A 54 -3.07 -8.50 12.92
N THR A 55 -1.84 -8.82 12.52
CA THR A 55 -0.72 -7.91 12.60
C THR A 55 -0.25 -7.54 11.20
N VAL A 56 -0.58 -6.32 10.81
CA VAL A 56 -0.19 -5.67 9.55
C VAL A 56 0.68 -4.48 9.88
N SER A 57 1.79 -4.33 9.19
CA SER A 57 2.63 -3.14 9.23
C SER A 57 2.77 -2.57 7.83
N ALA A 58 2.78 -1.26 7.71
CA ALA A 58 3.04 -0.60 6.44
C ALA A 58 3.91 0.63 6.65
N GLN A 59 4.89 0.79 5.77
CA GLN A 59 5.68 2.00 5.59
C GLN A 59 5.24 2.60 4.26
N ILE A 60 4.77 3.84 4.29
CA ILE A 60 4.15 4.48 3.14
C ILE A 60 4.73 5.89 3.03
N ASP A 61 5.27 6.19 1.87
CA ASP A 61 5.58 7.54 1.43
C ASP A 61 4.87 7.71 0.09
N PHE A 62 3.63 8.16 0.12
CA PHE A 62 2.83 8.32 -1.07
C PHE A 62 2.51 9.78 -1.31
N MET A 63 2.91 10.27 -2.48
CA MET A 63 2.68 11.64 -2.95
C MET A 63 2.02 11.58 -4.33
N PRO A 64 0.72 11.84 -4.45
CA PRO A 64 0.02 11.80 -5.74
C PRO A 64 0.63 12.70 -6.82
N GLY A 65 1.31 13.79 -6.42
CA GLY A 65 2.02 14.71 -7.32
C GLY A 65 3.45 14.30 -7.66
N ASP A 66 4.03 13.30 -6.95
CA ASP A 66 5.38 12.78 -7.18
C ASP A 66 5.40 11.27 -7.01
N LEU A 67 4.99 10.56 -8.06
CA LEU A 67 4.95 9.11 -8.06
C LEU A 67 6.35 8.48 -8.12
N ALA A 68 7.35 9.21 -8.59
CA ALA A 68 8.73 8.71 -8.65
C ALA A 68 9.36 8.63 -7.25
N GLY A 69 9.02 9.56 -6.37
CA GLY A 69 9.42 9.56 -4.96
C GLY A 69 8.52 8.72 -4.06
N SER A 70 7.42 8.15 -4.58
CA SER A 70 6.48 7.39 -3.78
C SER A 70 6.95 5.95 -3.54
N HIS A 71 6.82 5.47 -2.29
CA HIS A 71 7.18 4.12 -1.86
C HIS A 71 6.12 3.53 -0.94
N VAL A 72 5.87 2.23 -1.08
CA VAL A 72 5.00 1.45 -0.19
C VAL A 72 5.66 0.13 0.14
N ALA A 73 5.75 -0.19 1.43
CA ALA A 73 6.11 -1.51 1.89
C ALA A 73 5.02 -1.97 2.88
N VAL A 74 4.41 -3.12 2.61
CA VAL A 74 3.41 -3.74 3.47
C VAL A 74 3.93 -5.09 3.92
N ALA A 75 3.82 -5.38 5.20
CA ALA A 75 4.17 -6.69 5.75
C ALA A 75 3.08 -7.19 6.69
N VAL A 76 2.87 -8.49 6.69
CA VAL A 76 2.02 -9.20 7.65
C VAL A 76 2.87 -10.18 8.45
N GLN A 77 2.59 -10.32 9.74
CA GLN A 77 3.18 -11.36 10.57
C GLN A 77 2.49 -12.69 10.28
N ALA A 78 3.24 -13.69 9.80
CA ALA A 78 2.70 -15.00 9.44
C ALA A 78 2.00 -15.69 10.61
N ALA A 79 2.56 -15.57 11.82
CA ALA A 79 1.96 -16.11 13.03
C ALA A 79 0.65 -15.41 13.47
N SER A 80 0.32 -14.25 12.90
CA SER A 80 -0.90 -13.52 13.23
C SER A 80 -2.12 -13.94 12.41
N ILE A 81 -1.99 -14.99 11.60
CA ILE A 81 -3.07 -15.50 10.77
C ILE A 81 -4.28 -15.91 11.61
N ASP A 82 -5.47 -15.58 11.13
CA ASP A 82 -6.75 -15.93 11.72
C ASP A 82 -7.69 -16.45 10.61
N ALA A 83 -7.84 -17.75 10.54
CA ALA A 83 -8.69 -18.46 9.59
C ALA A 83 -9.86 -19.16 10.29
N GLY A 84 -10.31 -18.60 11.43
CA GLY A 84 -11.53 -18.99 12.11
C GLY A 84 -11.40 -20.07 13.18
N SER A 85 -10.29 -20.83 13.24
CA SER A 85 -10.06 -21.80 14.32
C SER A 85 -8.58 -21.92 14.70
N ALA A 86 -8.29 -22.27 15.95
CA ALA A 86 -6.94 -22.49 16.42
C ALA A 86 -6.24 -23.62 15.66
N GLN A 87 -6.97 -24.67 15.30
CA GLN A 87 -6.45 -25.81 14.55
C GLN A 87 -6.04 -25.39 13.13
N THR A 88 -6.88 -24.63 12.42
CA THR A 88 -6.56 -24.10 11.09
C THR A 88 -5.39 -23.12 11.16
N ASN A 89 -5.34 -22.25 12.17
CA ASN A 89 -4.25 -21.31 12.36
C ASN A 89 -2.91 -22.03 12.58
N ALA A 90 -2.90 -23.08 13.42
CA ALA A 90 -1.72 -23.91 13.66
C ALA A 90 -1.25 -24.61 12.38
N LEU A 91 -2.17 -25.14 11.58
CA LEU A 91 -1.85 -25.73 10.27
C LEU A 91 -1.20 -24.70 9.34
N LEU A 92 -1.82 -23.53 9.19
CA LEU A 92 -1.35 -22.50 8.25
C LEU A 92 -0.03 -21.83 8.66
N THR A 93 0.31 -21.83 9.96
CA THR A 93 1.63 -21.35 10.44
C THR A 93 2.73 -22.40 10.30
N GLY A 94 2.38 -23.65 10.01
CA GLY A 94 3.30 -24.78 9.88
C GLY A 94 4.18 -24.71 8.63
N ALA A 95 5.16 -25.67 8.58
CA ALA A 95 6.18 -25.72 7.54
C ALA A 95 5.63 -25.91 6.12
N ASP A 96 4.53 -26.64 5.95
CA ASP A 96 3.89 -26.86 4.65
C ASP A 96 3.22 -25.59 4.11
N TRP A 97 2.87 -24.64 4.97
CA TRP A 97 2.19 -23.41 4.59
C TRP A 97 3.09 -22.19 4.75
N LEU A 98 2.89 -21.39 5.77
CA LEU A 98 3.61 -20.11 5.93
C LEU A 98 5.01 -20.27 6.53
N ALA A 99 5.33 -21.43 7.13
CA ALA A 99 6.58 -21.67 7.85
C ALA A 99 6.95 -20.51 8.81
N ALA A 100 5.98 -20.04 9.61
CA ALA A 100 6.04 -18.79 10.37
C ALA A 100 7.21 -18.71 11.36
N GLN A 101 7.82 -19.83 11.75
CA GLN A 101 9.02 -19.84 12.60
C GLN A 101 10.29 -19.55 11.78
N ALA A 102 10.36 -20.05 10.55
CA ALA A 102 11.52 -19.86 9.66
C ALA A 102 11.46 -18.55 8.90
N ASP A 103 10.28 -18.18 8.44
CA ASP A 103 9.99 -16.92 7.75
C ASP A 103 8.79 -16.23 8.42
N PRO A 104 9.03 -15.33 9.37
CA PRO A 104 7.97 -14.77 10.19
C PRO A 104 7.09 -13.75 9.46
N GLN A 105 7.46 -13.29 8.25
CA GLN A 105 6.76 -12.22 7.55
C GLN A 105 6.52 -12.56 6.09
N ALA A 106 5.30 -12.28 5.59
CA ALA A 106 5.08 -12.06 4.17
C ALA A 106 5.08 -10.55 3.89
N ARG A 107 5.78 -10.13 2.82
CA ARG A 107 6.06 -8.72 2.56
C ARG A 107 5.94 -8.36 1.09
N PHE A 108 5.37 -7.19 0.81
CA PHE A 108 5.43 -6.53 -0.48
C PHE A 108 6.23 -5.23 -0.37
N VAL A 109 7.12 -4.97 -1.33
CA VAL A 109 7.88 -3.72 -1.45
C VAL A 109 7.71 -3.19 -2.86
N SER A 110 7.16 -1.99 -2.98
CA SER A 110 6.98 -1.34 -4.28
C SER A 110 8.33 -0.90 -4.86
N SER A 111 8.43 -0.96 -6.18
CA SER A 111 9.53 -0.42 -6.96
C SER A 111 9.09 0.73 -7.86
N ARG A 112 7.81 0.80 -8.20
CA ARG A 112 7.27 1.81 -9.11
C ARG A 112 5.78 2.00 -8.93
N PHE A 113 5.35 3.26 -9.03
CA PHE A 113 3.97 3.68 -9.26
C PHE A 113 3.78 4.13 -10.70
N ALA A 114 2.66 3.79 -11.32
CA ALA A 114 2.24 4.30 -12.63
C ALA A 114 0.75 4.67 -12.56
N PRO A 115 0.32 5.84 -13.07
CA PRO A 115 -1.07 6.25 -13.01
C PRO A 115 -1.94 5.37 -13.91
N ASP A 116 -3.21 5.13 -13.49
CA ASP A 116 -4.24 4.39 -14.24
C ASP A 116 -5.58 5.14 -14.24
N GLY A 117 -5.52 6.46 -14.19
CA GLY A 117 -6.68 7.35 -14.08
C GLY A 117 -6.82 7.98 -12.69
N PRO A 118 -7.86 8.79 -12.47
CA PRO A 118 -8.06 9.48 -11.21
C PRO A 118 -8.15 8.52 -10.02
N GLY A 119 -7.26 8.71 -9.03
CA GLY A 119 -7.22 7.89 -7.81
C GLY A 119 -6.83 6.42 -8.03
N ARG A 120 -6.31 6.05 -9.20
CA ARG A 120 -5.92 4.68 -9.52
C ARG A 120 -4.47 4.61 -9.96
N TYR A 121 -3.74 3.61 -9.45
CA TYR A 121 -2.32 3.45 -9.70
C TYR A 121 -1.94 1.98 -9.84
N TRP A 122 -1.15 1.67 -10.86
CA TRP A 122 -0.44 0.40 -10.91
C TRP A 122 0.78 0.47 -9.99
N LEU A 123 0.83 -0.42 -9.01
CA LEU A 123 2.01 -0.68 -8.20
C LEU A 123 2.74 -1.90 -8.74
N SER A 124 3.99 -1.73 -9.12
CA SER A 124 4.92 -2.83 -9.39
C SER A 124 5.88 -2.96 -8.22
N GLY A 125 6.25 -4.18 -7.86
CA GLY A 125 7.13 -4.44 -6.74
C GLY A 125 7.52 -5.90 -6.64
N THR A 126 8.05 -6.26 -5.48
CA THR A 126 8.42 -7.63 -5.13
C THR A 126 7.59 -8.09 -3.94
N PHE A 127 6.91 -9.21 -4.08
CA PHE A 127 6.27 -9.92 -2.99
C PHE A 127 7.16 -11.07 -2.54
N SER A 128 7.33 -11.22 -1.23
CA SER A 128 8.17 -12.27 -0.62
C SER A 128 7.38 -12.98 0.48
N ALA A 129 7.43 -14.30 0.48
CA ALA A 129 6.85 -15.16 1.51
C ALA A 129 7.58 -16.51 1.53
N LYS A 130 7.76 -17.10 2.69
CA LYS A 130 8.36 -18.44 2.88
C LYS A 130 9.68 -18.61 2.12
N GLY A 131 10.56 -17.61 2.16
CA GLY A 131 11.85 -17.61 1.47
C GLY A 131 11.80 -17.42 -0.06
N HIS A 132 10.61 -17.34 -0.65
CA HIS A 132 10.45 -17.10 -2.09
C HIS A 132 10.10 -15.64 -2.37
N SER A 133 10.59 -15.11 -3.50
CA SER A 133 10.31 -13.74 -3.93
C SER A 133 9.90 -13.74 -5.40
N GLN A 134 8.82 -13.03 -5.72
CA GLN A 134 8.30 -12.92 -7.07
C GLN A 134 7.93 -11.46 -7.38
N PRO A 135 8.07 -11.02 -8.64
CA PRO A 135 7.52 -9.75 -9.06
C PRO A 135 5.99 -9.79 -8.95
N LEU A 136 5.42 -8.70 -8.43
CA LEU A 136 3.98 -8.54 -8.32
C LEU A 136 3.59 -7.16 -8.85
N ARG A 137 2.52 -7.11 -9.66
CA ARG A 137 1.92 -5.88 -10.13
C ARG A 137 0.45 -5.86 -9.74
N VAL A 138 0.05 -4.87 -8.96
CA VAL A 138 -1.32 -4.74 -8.46
C VAL A 138 -1.90 -3.38 -8.82
N LEU A 139 -3.21 -3.35 -9.04
CA LEU A 139 -3.96 -2.12 -9.18
C LEU A 139 -4.41 -1.67 -7.79
N VAL A 140 -4.06 -0.43 -7.44
CA VAL A 140 -4.46 0.22 -6.19
C VAL A 140 -5.44 1.33 -6.52
N SER A 141 -6.58 1.34 -5.86
CA SER A 141 -7.53 2.44 -5.85
C SER A 141 -7.33 3.28 -4.61
N THR A 142 -7.36 4.60 -4.74
CA THR A 142 -7.24 5.52 -3.61
C THR A 142 -8.43 6.45 -3.55
N HIS A 143 -8.91 6.75 -2.35
CA HIS A 143 -9.95 7.75 -2.14
C HIS A 143 -9.73 8.49 -0.82
N PRO A 144 -10.06 9.79 -0.74
CA PRO A 144 -9.99 10.55 0.49
C PRO A 144 -11.02 10.04 1.52
N ASP A 145 -10.62 10.00 2.79
CA ASP A 145 -11.49 9.78 3.94
C ASP A 145 -11.16 10.80 5.04
N GLY A 146 -11.84 11.94 5.00
CA GLY A 146 -11.51 13.10 5.82
C GLY A 146 -10.09 13.60 5.54
N LYS A 147 -9.22 13.56 6.56
CA LYS A 147 -7.78 13.88 6.45
C LYS A 147 -6.92 12.69 6.04
N ASN A 148 -7.50 11.51 5.98
CA ASN A 148 -6.81 10.28 5.63
C ASN A 148 -6.97 9.98 4.14
N LEU A 149 -6.17 9.04 3.67
CA LEU A 149 -6.30 8.41 2.36
C LEU A 149 -6.55 6.93 2.57
N VAL A 150 -7.56 6.40 1.93
CA VAL A 150 -7.77 4.96 1.84
C VAL A 150 -7.11 4.44 0.57
N MET A 151 -6.41 3.33 0.69
CA MET A 151 -5.76 2.62 -0.42
C MET A 151 -6.23 1.17 -0.42
N ASP A 152 -6.92 0.76 -1.47
CA ASP A 152 -7.44 -0.59 -1.64
C ASP A 152 -6.75 -1.30 -2.79
N ALA A 153 -6.34 -2.55 -2.56
CA ALA A 153 -5.79 -3.42 -3.59
C ALA A 153 -6.46 -4.80 -3.54
N HIS A 154 -6.61 -5.39 -4.73
CA HIS A 154 -7.18 -6.72 -4.92
C HIS A 154 -6.35 -7.46 -5.95
N PHE A 155 -5.90 -8.67 -5.62
CA PHE A 155 -5.12 -9.50 -6.54
C PHE A 155 -5.18 -10.96 -6.15
N ASP A 156 -4.91 -11.83 -7.11
CA ASP A 156 -4.76 -13.26 -6.88
C ASP A 156 -3.28 -13.60 -6.69
N LEU A 157 -2.97 -14.23 -5.56
CA LEU A 157 -1.65 -14.77 -5.28
C LEU A 157 -1.63 -16.24 -5.69
N ASP A 158 -0.69 -16.61 -6.57
CA ASP A 158 -0.42 -18.03 -6.84
C ASP A 158 0.37 -18.62 -5.66
N ARG A 159 -0.29 -19.41 -4.81
CA ARG A 159 0.31 -20.02 -3.64
C ARG A 159 1.48 -20.95 -3.97
N THR A 160 1.44 -21.58 -5.14
CA THR A 160 2.44 -22.57 -5.56
C THR A 160 3.79 -21.92 -5.87
N ALA A 161 3.78 -20.69 -6.38
CA ALA A 161 4.98 -19.91 -6.66
C ALA A 161 5.79 -19.55 -5.38
N PHE A 162 5.15 -19.66 -4.21
CA PHE A 162 5.76 -19.39 -2.91
C PHE A 162 5.91 -20.66 -2.05
N GLY A 163 5.63 -21.83 -2.62
CA GLY A 163 5.67 -23.09 -1.86
C GLY A 163 4.68 -23.12 -0.69
N LEU A 164 3.56 -22.41 -0.79
CA LEU A 164 2.50 -22.44 0.22
C LEU A 164 1.58 -23.63 -0.05
N GLY A 165 1.43 -24.53 0.93
CA GLY A 165 0.71 -25.79 0.79
C GLY A 165 1.53 -26.83 0.03
N THR A 166 2.62 -27.30 0.64
CA THR A 166 3.46 -28.39 0.14
C THR A 166 3.00 -29.75 0.71
N GLY A 167 3.69 -30.83 0.37
CA GLY A 167 3.36 -32.16 0.83
C GLY A 167 1.95 -32.58 0.42
N SER A 168 1.15 -32.99 1.37
CA SER A 168 -0.26 -33.41 1.14
C SER A 168 -1.17 -32.29 0.63
N TRP A 169 -0.73 -31.04 0.67
CA TRP A 169 -1.48 -29.85 0.22
C TRP A 169 -1.07 -29.38 -1.18
N ALA A 170 -0.13 -30.06 -1.84
CA ALA A 170 0.41 -29.65 -3.13
C ALA A 170 -0.63 -29.70 -4.27
N ASP A 171 -1.60 -30.63 -4.15
CA ASP A 171 -2.65 -30.81 -5.17
C ASP A 171 -3.58 -29.58 -5.22
N THR A 172 -3.58 -28.91 -6.36
CA THR A 172 -4.40 -27.71 -6.59
C THR A 172 -5.88 -28.02 -6.83
N SER A 173 -6.26 -29.28 -7.01
CA SER A 173 -7.66 -29.70 -7.01
C SER A 173 -8.22 -29.76 -5.58
N VAL A 174 -7.36 -30.00 -4.58
CA VAL A 174 -7.75 -29.98 -3.15
C VAL A 174 -7.80 -28.56 -2.61
N VAL A 175 -6.73 -27.78 -2.82
CA VAL A 175 -6.69 -26.35 -2.48
C VAL A 175 -6.30 -25.57 -3.72
N ALA A 176 -7.16 -24.69 -4.18
CA ALA A 176 -6.92 -23.90 -5.39
C ALA A 176 -5.57 -23.18 -5.36
N ALA A 177 -4.92 -23.07 -6.54
CA ALA A 177 -3.63 -22.37 -6.66
C ALA A 177 -3.77 -20.87 -6.40
N ALA A 178 -4.85 -20.26 -6.88
CA ALA A 178 -5.11 -18.84 -6.70
C ALA A 178 -5.69 -18.56 -5.31
N ILE A 179 -5.09 -17.64 -4.60
CA ILE A 179 -5.54 -17.11 -3.31
C ILE A 179 -5.89 -15.63 -3.51
N PRO A 180 -7.18 -15.27 -3.64
CA PRO A 180 -7.61 -13.88 -3.64
C PRO A 180 -7.18 -13.16 -2.35
N VAL A 181 -6.45 -12.07 -2.50
CA VAL A 181 -5.96 -11.21 -1.41
C VAL A 181 -6.57 -9.83 -1.55
N GLN A 182 -7.02 -9.29 -0.43
CA GLN A 182 -7.51 -7.91 -0.30
C GLN A 182 -6.65 -7.17 0.70
N VAL A 183 -6.17 -6.02 0.30
CA VAL A 183 -5.41 -5.10 1.15
C VAL A 183 -6.21 -3.81 1.27
N HIS A 184 -6.50 -3.42 2.49
CA HIS A 184 -7.17 -2.16 2.83
C HIS A 184 -6.25 -1.39 3.77
N LEU A 185 -5.73 -0.25 3.31
CA LEU A 185 -4.87 0.61 4.12
C LEU A 185 -5.55 1.96 4.33
N VAL A 186 -5.63 2.37 5.57
CA VAL A 186 -6.03 3.74 5.95
C VAL A 186 -4.77 4.48 6.35
N VAL A 187 -4.44 5.56 5.65
CA VAL A 187 -3.16 6.26 5.77
C VAL A 187 -3.40 7.69 6.16
N SER A 188 -2.73 8.16 7.22
CA SER A 188 -2.80 9.56 7.61
C SER A 188 -1.82 10.42 6.81
N SER A 189 -2.21 11.67 6.54
CA SER A 189 -1.27 12.67 6.07
C SER A 189 -0.24 13.02 7.16
N ARG A 190 0.92 13.48 6.70
CA ARG A 190 1.95 14.05 7.57
C ARG A 190 1.54 15.42 8.06
#